data_4cac8a83ad5d5b348facc46f01f4e78a
#
_entry.id   4cac8a83ad5d5b348facc46f01f4e78a
#
_cell.length_a   1.000
_cell.length_b   1.000
_cell.length_c   1.000
_cell.angle_alpha   90.00
_cell.angle_beta   90.00
_cell.angle_gamma   90.00
#
_symmetry.space_group_name_H-M   'P 1'
#
loop_
_entity.id
_entity.type
_entity.pdbx_description
1 polymer ?
#
loop_
_entity_poly.entity_id
_entity_poly.type
_entity_poly.pdbx_seq_one_letter_code
_entity_poly.pdbx_strand_id
1 'polypeptide(L)'
;MYQPPVVVGGHRIPALIFLPEGGYVVAATPEEALALAKEKTGNADLKLEDLRQDEDCLDTWFSSWLWPISLFDGINNPGNEEINYYYPTSDLVTGPDIIFFWVARMIMAGYEYEGKMPFQNVYFTGIVRDKLGRKMSKSLGNSPDPLDLIEKYGADGVRMGMMLSAPAGNDILFDDALCEQGRNFNNKIWNAFRLIKGWEVSAEVPVPEASELAIRWFEAKQNEVAAEVADLFSKYRLSEALMAVYKLFWDEFSSWYLEMIKPAYGQPINRKVYEATIGFFDNLLHLLHPFMPFITEELWQHLCDRTDGESLMVSPLSMSALVDEDIIREFEVVKEVISNIRSIRLQKNIAQKMRHLSCRLSVRIRLWHSTRLS
;
A
#
# COMPACT_ATOMS: atom_id res chain seq x y z
N MET A 1 32.41 33.22 -19.27
CA MET A 1 31.09 33.69 -18.74
C MET A 1 30.69 32.68 -17.65
N TYR A 2 30.58 33.12 -16.40
CA TYR A 2 30.23 32.23 -15.28
C TYR A 2 28.80 31.67 -15.50
N GLN A 3 28.63 30.35 -15.55
CA GLN A 3 27.32 29.75 -15.54
C GLN A 3 26.85 29.63 -14.09
N PRO A 4 25.59 30.01 -13.78
CA PRO A 4 25.11 29.85 -12.42
C PRO A 4 25.08 28.36 -12.04
N PRO A 5 25.38 28.02 -10.78
CA PRO A 5 25.33 26.64 -10.31
C PRO A 5 23.95 26.05 -10.55
N VAL A 6 23.90 24.80 -10.94
CA VAL A 6 22.64 24.05 -11.10
C VAL A 6 21.99 23.91 -9.75
N VAL A 7 20.74 24.31 -9.60
CA VAL A 7 19.97 24.15 -8.37
C VAL A 7 19.16 22.86 -8.47
N VAL A 8 19.47 21.88 -7.65
CA VAL A 8 18.70 20.64 -7.51
C VAL A 8 18.11 20.58 -6.11
N GLY A 9 16.79 20.52 -6.00
CA GLY A 9 16.10 20.45 -4.71
C GLY A 9 16.33 21.64 -3.77
N GLY A 10 16.61 22.84 -4.33
CA GLY A 10 16.91 24.05 -3.53
C GLY A 10 18.38 24.20 -3.13
N HIS A 11 19.23 23.23 -3.39
CA HIS A 11 20.66 23.28 -3.08
C HIS A 11 21.47 23.72 -4.31
N ARG A 12 22.44 24.61 -4.10
CA ARG A 12 23.41 24.98 -5.13
C ARG A 12 24.47 23.89 -5.23
N ILE A 13 24.64 23.31 -6.42
CA ILE A 13 25.76 22.39 -6.68
C ILE A 13 26.99 23.24 -6.94
N PRO A 14 28.06 23.07 -6.14
CA PRO A 14 29.30 23.76 -6.37
C PRO A 14 29.88 23.46 -7.76
N ALA A 15 30.43 24.46 -8.41
CA ALA A 15 31.10 24.30 -9.68
C ALA A 15 32.59 23.97 -9.50
N LEU A 16 33.15 23.15 -10.42
CA LEU A 16 34.59 22.90 -10.52
C LEU A 16 35.26 24.08 -11.25
N ILE A 17 36.25 24.65 -10.62
CA ILE A 17 36.95 25.85 -11.14
C ILE A 17 38.43 25.53 -11.33
N PHE A 18 38.92 25.54 -12.57
CA PHE A 18 40.33 25.30 -12.90
C PHE A 18 41.20 26.55 -12.65
N LEU A 19 42.39 26.27 -12.14
CA LEU A 19 43.42 27.28 -11.84
C LEU A 19 44.40 27.42 -13.00
N PRO A 20 44.99 28.62 -13.21
CA PRO A 20 45.91 28.89 -14.32
C PRO A 20 47.16 27.99 -14.30
N GLU A 21 47.67 27.68 -13.11
CA GLU A 21 48.89 26.88 -12.90
C GLU A 21 48.63 25.37 -12.82
N GLY A 22 47.36 24.94 -13.07
CA GLY A 22 46.92 23.59 -12.94
C GLY A 22 46.27 23.30 -11.56
N GLY A 23 45.40 22.28 -11.53
CA GLY A 23 44.55 21.98 -10.38
C GLY A 23 43.22 22.69 -10.44
N TYR A 24 42.41 22.53 -9.38
CA TYR A 24 41.06 23.09 -9.31
C TYR A 24 40.68 23.45 -7.89
N VAL A 25 39.64 24.26 -7.74
CA VAL A 25 38.87 24.48 -6.51
C VAL A 25 37.41 24.21 -6.81
N VAL A 26 36.62 23.98 -5.76
CA VAL A 26 35.16 23.75 -5.86
C VAL A 26 34.47 24.82 -5.01
N ALA A 27 33.57 25.58 -5.63
CA ALA A 27 32.93 26.72 -4.99
C ALA A 27 31.50 26.92 -5.50
N ALA A 28 30.62 27.44 -4.65
CA ALA A 28 29.26 27.78 -5.03
C ALA A 28 29.13 29.16 -5.71
N THR A 29 30.07 30.07 -5.44
CA THR A 29 30.08 31.43 -6.01
C THR A 29 31.47 31.78 -6.61
N PRO A 30 31.52 32.72 -7.56
CA PRO A 30 32.79 33.20 -8.11
C PRO A 30 33.72 33.82 -7.07
N GLU A 31 33.17 34.53 -6.11
CA GLU A 31 33.94 35.20 -5.04
C GLU A 31 34.59 34.15 -4.12
N GLU A 32 33.85 33.10 -3.75
CA GLU A 32 34.38 31.97 -2.98
C GLU A 32 35.47 31.24 -3.78
N ALA A 33 35.24 31.00 -5.08
CA ALA A 33 36.20 30.36 -5.95
C ALA A 33 37.51 31.12 -5.99
N LEU A 34 37.45 32.46 -6.10
CA LEU A 34 38.63 33.33 -6.12
C LEU A 34 39.36 33.29 -4.78
N ALA A 35 38.64 33.30 -3.67
CA ALA A 35 39.23 33.21 -2.32
C ALA A 35 40.00 31.89 -2.14
N LEU A 36 39.36 30.77 -2.48
CA LEU A 36 39.99 29.45 -2.42
C LEU A 36 41.15 29.28 -3.39
N ALA A 37 41.06 29.86 -4.57
CA ALA A 37 42.12 29.85 -5.55
C ALA A 37 43.37 30.59 -5.05
N LYS A 38 43.20 31.80 -4.46
CA LYS A 38 44.29 32.59 -3.86
C LYS A 38 44.97 31.83 -2.72
N GLU A 39 44.15 31.23 -1.85
CA GLU A 39 44.67 30.41 -0.72
C GLU A 39 45.49 29.22 -1.25
N LYS A 40 44.94 28.47 -2.21
CA LYS A 40 45.52 27.24 -2.72
C LYS A 40 46.82 27.48 -3.52
N THR A 41 46.88 28.59 -4.28
CA THR A 41 48.06 28.93 -5.10
C THR A 41 49.09 29.81 -4.37
N GLY A 42 48.70 30.45 -3.26
CA GLY A 42 49.49 31.49 -2.59
C GLY A 42 49.61 32.79 -3.40
N ASN A 43 48.88 32.94 -4.49
CA ASN A 43 48.94 34.10 -5.38
C ASN A 43 47.78 35.08 -5.08
N ALA A 44 48.12 36.16 -4.37
CA ALA A 44 47.13 37.21 -4.00
C ALA A 44 46.65 38.05 -5.18
N ASP A 45 47.35 38.05 -6.29
CA ASP A 45 47.06 38.89 -7.48
C ASP A 45 46.07 38.22 -8.44
N LEU A 46 45.66 36.97 -8.20
CA LEU A 46 44.67 36.27 -9.00
C LEU A 46 43.36 37.05 -9.07
N LYS A 47 42.77 37.08 -10.27
CA LYS A 47 41.48 37.70 -10.57
C LYS A 47 40.50 36.63 -11.07
N LEU A 48 39.20 36.94 -11.07
CA LEU A 48 38.15 36.05 -11.58
C LEU A 48 38.34 35.66 -13.05
N GLU A 49 38.91 36.57 -13.85
CA GLU A 49 39.20 36.36 -15.28
C GLU A 49 40.33 35.34 -15.53
N ASP A 50 41.15 35.05 -14.51
CA ASP A 50 42.18 34.01 -14.55
C ASP A 50 41.63 32.60 -14.27
N LEU A 51 40.44 32.51 -13.77
CA LEU A 51 39.78 31.27 -13.41
C LEU A 51 38.85 30.77 -14.53
N ARG A 52 38.86 29.47 -14.78
CA ARG A 52 37.96 28.85 -15.77
C ARG A 52 37.04 27.85 -15.11
N GLN A 53 35.74 28.11 -15.14
CA GLN A 53 34.74 27.14 -14.72
C GLN A 53 34.72 25.99 -15.73
N ASP A 54 34.54 24.76 -15.22
CA ASP A 54 34.27 23.57 -16.04
C ASP A 54 32.98 23.80 -16.85
N GLU A 55 33.01 23.47 -18.14
CA GLU A 55 31.85 23.57 -19.03
C GLU A 55 30.90 22.38 -18.86
N ASP A 56 31.40 21.25 -18.33
CA ASP A 56 30.63 20.08 -18.06
C ASP A 56 29.85 20.22 -16.75
N CYS A 57 28.76 19.48 -16.62
CA CYS A 57 28.00 19.31 -15.38
C CYS A 57 28.23 17.93 -14.82
N LEU A 58 28.07 17.81 -13.51
CA LEU A 58 28.10 16.50 -12.85
C LEU A 58 26.99 15.59 -13.37
N ASP A 59 27.29 14.30 -13.48
CA ASP A 59 26.33 13.24 -13.79
C ASP A 59 25.13 13.29 -12.83
N THR A 60 23.93 13.07 -13.34
CA THR A 60 22.71 12.97 -12.57
C THR A 60 22.84 12.01 -11.37
N TRP A 61 23.58 10.92 -11.55
CA TRP A 61 23.83 9.96 -10.47
C TRP A 61 24.67 10.51 -9.32
N PHE A 62 25.48 11.54 -9.57
CA PHE A 62 26.26 12.19 -8.52
C PHE A 62 25.37 12.87 -7.49
N SER A 63 24.35 13.60 -7.91
CA SER A 63 23.39 14.22 -6.98
C SER A 63 22.39 13.23 -6.40
N SER A 64 21.95 12.25 -7.20
CA SER A 64 20.94 11.29 -6.77
C SER A 64 21.43 10.30 -5.70
N TRP A 65 22.74 10.03 -5.62
CA TRP A 65 23.28 9.18 -4.55
C TRP A 65 23.25 9.83 -3.17
N LEU A 66 23.14 11.17 -3.13
CA LEU A 66 23.05 11.94 -1.88
C LEU A 66 21.62 12.03 -1.33
N TRP A 67 20.64 11.49 -2.04
CA TRP A 67 19.23 11.68 -1.71
C TRP A 67 18.87 11.32 -0.26
N PRO A 68 19.28 10.19 0.33
CA PRO A 68 18.97 9.88 1.73
C PRO A 68 19.52 10.89 2.74
N ILE A 69 20.60 11.61 2.37
CA ILE A 69 21.26 12.63 3.22
C ILE A 69 20.65 14.01 2.97
N SER A 70 20.53 14.40 1.68
CA SER A 70 20.10 15.73 1.30
C SER A 70 18.63 16.02 1.60
N LEU A 71 17.78 14.98 1.59
CA LEU A 71 16.35 15.12 1.86
C LEU A 71 16.07 15.67 3.27
N PHE A 72 16.91 15.32 4.24
CA PHE A 72 16.82 15.75 5.63
C PHE A 72 17.82 16.85 5.98
N ASP A 73 18.23 17.66 4.99
CA ASP A 73 19.21 18.72 5.15
C ASP A 73 20.54 18.30 5.84
N GLY A 74 20.90 17.01 5.68
CA GLY A 74 22.09 16.47 6.33
C GLY A 74 23.40 16.99 5.79
N ILE A 75 23.41 17.58 4.57
CA ILE A 75 24.61 18.16 3.95
C ILE A 75 24.94 19.53 4.56
N ASN A 76 23.95 20.45 4.63
CA ASN A 76 24.17 21.81 5.12
C ASN A 76 24.07 21.90 6.66
N ASN A 77 23.28 21.02 7.27
CA ASN A 77 23.05 20.99 8.72
C ASN A 77 23.25 19.56 9.24
N PRO A 78 24.48 19.02 9.22
CA PRO A 78 24.77 17.66 9.63
C PRO A 78 24.42 17.43 11.09
N GLY A 79 23.81 16.28 11.38
CA GLY A 79 23.42 15.91 12.75
C GLY A 79 22.17 16.61 13.27
N ASN A 80 21.38 17.28 12.42
CA ASN A 80 20.08 17.84 12.79
C ASN A 80 19.09 16.73 13.26
N GLU A 81 17.97 17.14 13.85
CA GLU A 81 16.99 16.21 14.43
C GLU A 81 16.38 15.28 13.37
N GLU A 82 16.05 15.78 12.17
CA GLU A 82 15.44 14.99 11.13
C GLU A 82 16.39 13.92 10.59
N ILE A 83 17.67 14.28 10.26
CA ILE A 83 18.64 13.29 9.79
C ILE A 83 18.92 12.23 10.86
N ASN A 84 18.96 12.60 12.13
CA ASN A 84 19.17 11.64 13.21
C ASN A 84 17.99 10.67 13.39
N TYR A 85 16.78 11.12 13.07
CA TYR A 85 15.57 10.30 13.15
C TYR A 85 15.38 9.40 11.92
N TYR A 86 15.52 9.96 10.70
CA TYR A 86 15.16 9.25 9.47
C TYR A 86 16.32 8.51 8.80
N TYR A 87 17.57 8.78 9.18
CA TYR A 87 18.74 8.13 8.59
C TYR A 87 19.41 7.14 9.58
N PRO A 88 19.58 5.85 9.24
CA PRO A 88 19.22 5.18 7.97
C PRO A 88 17.71 5.15 7.73
N THR A 89 17.27 5.30 6.47
CA THR A 89 15.86 5.13 6.13
C THR A 89 15.45 3.66 6.26
N SER A 90 14.16 3.39 6.48
CA SER A 90 13.68 2.02 6.68
C SER A 90 13.78 1.23 5.37
N ASP A 91 13.22 1.77 4.29
CA ASP A 91 13.07 1.05 3.04
C ASP A 91 13.42 1.94 1.84
N LEU A 92 14.24 1.41 0.93
CA LEU A 92 14.43 1.95 -0.42
C LEU A 92 13.61 1.12 -1.40
N VAL A 93 12.68 1.76 -2.11
CA VAL A 93 11.88 1.11 -3.16
C VAL A 93 12.40 1.54 -4.53
N THR A 94 12.82 0.58 -5.37
CA THR A 94 13.44 0.87 -6.67
C THR A 94 13.27 -0.28 -7.66
N GLY A 95 13.57 -0.02 -8.93
CA GLY A 95 13.70 -1.06 -9.95
C GLY A 95 15.05 -1.81 -9.86
N PRO A 96 15.12 -3.09 -10.20
CA PRO A 96 16.34 -3.89 -10.14
C PRO A 96 17.40 -3.45 -11.17
N ASP A 97 17.00 -2.79 -12.23
CA ASP A 97 17.86 -2.35 -13.33
C ASP A 97 18.83 -1.21 -12.95
N ILE A 98 18.56 -0.50 -11.85
CA ILE A 98 19.43 0.58 -11.34
C ILE A 98 20.18 0.25 -10.05
N ILE A 99 20.36 -1.04 -9.71
CA ILE A 99 21.10 -1.47 -8.54
C ILE A 99 22.50 -0.83 -8.54
N PHE A 100 23.27 -0.96 -9.62
CA PHE A 100 24.62 -0.44 -9.69
C PHE A 100 24.68 1.08 -9.89
N PHE A 101 23.71 1.63 -10.61
CA PHE A 101 23.69 3.05 -10.93
C PHE A 101 23.22 3.90 -9.77
N TRP A 102 22.38 3.39 -8.91
CA TRP A 102 21.79 4.16 -7.82
C TRP A 102 21.99 3.54 -6.44
N VAL A 103 21.54 2.30 -6.21
CA VAL A 103 21.58 1.65 -4.89
C VAL A 103 23.01 1.55 -4.36
N ALA A 104 23.91 0.99 -5.17
CA ALA A 104 25.32 0.82 -4.79
C ALA A 104 26.00 2.17 -4.55
N ARG A 105 25.68 3.18 -5.36
CA ARG A 105 26.25 4.55 -5.20
C ARG A 105 25.76 5.21 -3.92
N MET A 106 24.48 5.07 -3.55
CA MET A 106 23.96 5.56 -2.27
C MET A 106 24.65 4.89 -1.08
N ILE A 107 24.92 3.58 -1.17
CA ILE A 107 25.67 2.84 -0.13
C ILE A 107 27.08 3.42 0.00
N MET A 108 27.78 3.66 -1.11
CA MET A 108 29.11 4.25 -1.09
C MET A 108 29.09 5.64 -0.45
N ALA A 109 28.17 6.51 -0.86
CA ALA A 109 28.01 7.85 -0.29
C ALA A 109 27.67 7.81 1.20
N GLY A 110 26.77 6.88 1.61
CA GLY A 110 26.39 6.72 2.99
C GLY A 110 27.56 6.36 3.91
N TYR A 111 28.40 5.42 3.48
CA TYR A 111 29.60 5.07 4.26
C TYR A 111 30.68 6.15 4.21
N GLU A 112 30.85 6.85 3.10
CA GLU A 112 31.84 7.92 2.97
C GLU A 112 31.50 9.15 3.82
N TYR A 113 30.23 9.61 3.79
CA TYR A 113 29.82 10.85 4.40
C TYR A 113 29.20 10.69 5.80
N GLU A 114 28.44 9.60 6.03
CA GLU A 114 27.74 9.36 7.30
C GLU A 114 28.33 8.21 8.12
N GLY A 115 29.27 7.45 7.56
CA GLY A 115 29.89 6.31 8.23
C GLY A 115 28.97 5.11 8.45
N LYS A 116 27.78 5.09 7.86
CA LYS A 116 26.77 4.03 8.04
C LYS A 116 25.93 3.84 6.78
N MET A 117 25.17 2.71 6.73
CA MET A 117 24.30 2.40 5.61
C MET A 117 23.20 3.46 5.46
N PRO A 118 22.76 3.78 4.22
CA PRO A 118 21.71 4.79 3.98
C PRO A 118 20.29 4.28 4.19
N PHE A 119 20.04 2.96 4.14
CA PHE A 119 18.74 2.32 4.31
C PHE A 119 18.90 0.90 4.84
N GLN A 120 17.87 0.40 5.53
CA GLN A 120 17.90 -0.93 6.13
C GLN A 120 17.53 -2.02 5.12
N ASN A 121 16.54 -1.77 4.27
CA ASN A 121 16.02 -2.70 3.30
C ASN A 121 15.99 -2.09 1.90
N VAL A 122 16.06 -2.94 0.87
CA VAL A 122 15.85 -2.56 -0.53
C VAL A 122 14.75 -3.44 -1.11
N TYR A 123 13.63 -2.83 -1.50
CA TYR A 123 12.53 -3.51 -2.15
C TYR A 123 12.59 -3.27 -3.67
N PHE A 124 12.73 -4.35 -4.43
CA PHE A 124 12.75 -4.28 -5.89
C PHE A 124 11.35 -4.48 -6.46
N THR A 125 10.84 -3.45 -7.15
CA THR A 125 9.56 -3.52 -7.86
C THR A 125 9.73 -4.21 -9.21
N GLY A 126 8.65 -4.83 -9.71
CA GLY A 126 8.57 -5.27 -11.09
C GLY A 126 8.53 -4.08 -12.06
N ILE A 127 9.01 -4.30 -13.28
CA ILE A 127 8.90 -3.33 -14.39
C ILE A 127 7.61 -3.61 -15.15
N VAL A 128 6.84 -2.57 -15.44
CA VAL A 128 5.59 -2.71 -16.19
C VAL A 128 5.88 -2.96 -17.67
N ARG A 129 5.31 -4.04 -18.21
CA ARG A 129 5.40 -4.45 -19.59
C ARG A 129 4.00 -4.58 -20.20
N ASP A 130 3.92 -4.55 -21.51
CA ASP A 130 2.66 -4.82 -22.22
C ASP A 130 2.27 -6.32 -22.13
N LYS A 131 1.08 -6.65 -22.60
CA LYS A 131 0.55 -8.04 -22.59
C LYS A 131 1.44 -9.06 -23.31
N LEU A 132 2.36 -8.60 -24.17
CA LEU A 132 3.31 -9.44 -24.90
C LEU A 132 4.69 -9.49 -24.21
N GLY A 133 4.83 -8.92 -23.03
CA GLY A 133 6.08 -8.86 -22.28
C GLY A 133 7.09 -7.84 -22.81
N ARG A 134 6.70 -6.95 -23.73
CA ARG A 134 7.59 -5.93 -24.29
C ARG A 134 7.68 -4.72 -23.38
N LYS A 135 8.85 -4.08 -23.36
CA LYS A 135 9.03 -2.82 -22.65
C LYS A 135 8.07 -1.77 -23.21
N MET A 136 7.37 -1.07 -22.30
CA MET A 136 6.49 0.03 -22.68
C MET A 136 7.31 1.23 -23.15
N SER A 137 6.90 1.85 -24.26
CA SER A 137 7.48 3.09 -24.76
C SER A 137 6.44 3.91 -25.52
N LYS A 138 6.60 5.24 -25.49
CA LYS A 138 5.75 6.16 -26.26
C LYS A 138 5.87 5.89 -27.77
N SER A 139 7.08 5.55 -28.25
CA SER A 139 7.33 5.28 -29.67
C SER A 139 6.63 4.01 -30.18
N LEU A 140 6.38 3.02 -29.33
CA LEU A 140 5.64 1.80 -29.68
C LEU A 140 4.14 1.96 -29.50
N GLY A 141 3.65 3.05 -28.88
CA GLY A 141 2.23 3.25 -28.58
C GLY A 141 1.62 2.20 -27.65
N ASN A 142 2.45 1.47 -26.91
CA ASN A 142 2.02 0.39 -25.99
C ASN A 142 2.03 0.81 -24.51
N SER A 143 2.21 2.11 -24.24
CA SER A 143 2.16 2.67 -22.89
C SER A 143 0.86 3.46 -22.74
N PRO A 144 -0.15 2.94 -22.02
CA PRO A 144 -1.37 3.70 -21.76
C PRO A 144 -1.06 4.94 -20.92
N ASP A 145 -1.82 6.00 -21.11
CA ASP A 145 -1.73 7.18 -20.26
C ASP A 145 -2.33 6.86 -18.88
N PRO A 146 -1.59 7.03 -17.78
CA PRO A 146 -2.13 6.81 -16.44
C PRO A 146 -3.34 7.67 -16.11
N LEU A 147 -3.44 8.89 -16.66
CA LEU A 147 -4.59 9.77 -16.42
C LEU A 147 -5.85 9.23 -17.09
N ASP A 148 -5.75 8.70 -18.32
CA ASP A 148 -6.86 8.04 -19.01
C ASP A 148 -7.35 6.80 -18.24
N LEU A 149 -6.42 6.04 -17.65
CA LEU A 149 -6.78 4.90 -16.80
C LEU A 149 -7.50 5.33 -15.52
N ILE A 150 -7.01 6.40 -14.88
CA ILE A 150 -7.64 6.95 -13.67
C ILE A 150 -9.04 7.50 -13.98
N GLU A 151 -9.23 8.19 -15.08
CA GLU A 151 -10.54 8.67 -15.50
C GLU A 151 -11.52 7.50 -15.74
N LYS A 152 -11.06 6.42 -16.35
CA LYS A 152 -11.89 5.27 -16.70
C LYS A 152 -12.20 4.34 -15.53
N TYR A 153 -11.24 4.10 -14.65
CA TYR A 153 -11.33 3.07 -13.61
C TYR A 153 -11.27 3.62 -12.18
N GLY A 154 -11.00 4.92 -12.01
CA GLY A 154 -10.71 5.55 -10.72
C GLY A 154 -9.28 5.24 -10.23
N ALA A 155 -8.72 6.15 -9.44
CA ALA A 155 -7.34 6.00 -8.94
C ALA A 155 -7.16 4.70 -8.13
N ASP A 156 -8.06 4.39 -7.22
CA ASP A 156 -8.01 3.13 -6.44
C ASP A 156 -8.19 1.88 -7.28
N GLY A 157 -8.99 1.95 -8.36
CA GLY A 157 -9.14 0.86 -9.31
C GLY A 157 -7.84 0.54 -10.02
N VAL A 158 -7.11 1.57 -10.47
CA VAL A 158 -5.79 1.43 -11.09
C VAL A 158 -4.76 0.93 -10.08
N ARG A 159 -4.69 1.50 -8.88
CA ARG A 159 -3.78 1.07 -7.81
C ARG A 159 -3.96 -0.39 -7.45
N MET A 160 -5.20 -0.82 -7.24
CA MET A 160 -5.52 -2.21 -6.93
C MET A 160 -5.14 -3.15 -8.08
N GLY A 161 -5.48 -2.79 -9.32
CA GLY A 161 -5.13 -3.60 -10.51
C GLY A 161 -3.64 -3.79 -10.66
N MET A 162 -2.86 -2.72 -10.49
CA MET A 162 -1.39 -2.78 -10.54
C MET A 162 -0.83 -3.64 -9.39
N MET A 163 -1.30 -3.44 -8.17
CA MET A 163 -0.80 -4.15 -7.00
C MET A 163 -1.11 -5.66 -7.05
N LEU A 164 -2.29 -6.07 -7.51
CA LEU A 164 -2.64 -7.47 -7.65
C LEU A 164 -1.78 -8.21 -8.70
N SER A 165 -1.26 -7.49 -9.69
CA SER A 165 -0.40 -8.04 -10.75
C SER A 165 1.09 -7.92 -10.48
N ALA A 166 1.49 -7.38 -9.33
CA ALA A 166 2.87 -7.06 -8.97
C ALA A 166 3.46 -8.03 -7.93
N PRO A 167 3.73 -9.30 -8.27
CA PRO A 167 4.50 -10.17 -7.38
C PRO A 167 5.91 -9.60 -7.23
N ALA A 168 6.46 -9.65 -6.01
CA ALA A 168 7.80 -9.14 -5.72
C ALA A 168 8.85 -9.75 -6.67
N GLY A 169 9.68 -8.89 -7.29
CA GLY A 169 10.82 -9.29 -8.11
C GLY A 169 10.51 -9.75 -9.54
N ASN A 170 9.26 -9.73 -9.99
CA ASN A 170 8.89 -10.08 -11.36
C ASN A 170 8.30 -8.90 -12.12
N ASP A 171 8.46 -8.90 -13.45
CA ASP A 171 7.85 -7.91 -14.32
C ASP A 171 6.31 -8.01 -14.28
N ILE A 172 5.67 -6.85 -14.36
CA ILE A 172 4.22 -6.72 -14.33
C ILE A 172 3.70 -6.71 -15.76
N LEU A 173 2.93 -7.73 -16.15
CA LEU A 173 2.20 -7.73 -17.43
C LEU A 173 0.92 -6.93 -17.25
N PHE A 174 0.90 -5.70 -17.77
CA PHE A 174 -0.24 -4.81 -17.64
C PHE A 174 -1.44 -5.30 -18.47
N ASP A 175 -2.60 -5.42 -17.81
CA ASP A 175 -3.89 -5.67 -18.43
C ASP A 175 -4.96 -4.75 -17.83
N ASP A 176 -5.68 -4.02 -18.68
CA ASP A 176 -6.80 -3.15 -18.30
C ASP A 176 -7.88 -3.88 -17.49
N ALA A 177 -8.06 -5.20 -17.74
CA ALA A 177 -9.01 -6.02 -16.99
C ALA A 177 -8.74 -6.02 -15.47
N LEU A 178 -7.48 -5.86 -15.06
CA LEU A 178 -7.11 -5.75 -13.65
C LEU A 178 -7.59 -4.44 -13.03
N CYS A 179 -7.48 -3.34 -13.79
CA CYS A 179 -8.02 -2.05 -13.36
C CYS A 179 -9.56 -2.09 -13.29
N GLU A 180 -10.21 -2.81 -14.21
CA GLU A 180 -11.65 -3.03 -14.18
C GLU A 180 -12.07 -3.85 -12.96
N GLN A 181 -11.32 -4.87 -12.59
CA GLN A 181 -11.54 -5.63 -11.35
C GLN A 181 -11.45 -4.70 -10.12
N GLY A 182 -10.45 -3.82 -10.08
CA GLY A 182 -10.31 -2.82 -9.02
C GLY A 182 -11.50 -1.88 -8.94
N ARG A 183 -11.98 -1.35 -10.07
CA ARG A 183 -13.20 -0.52 -10.13
C ARG A 183 -14.44 -1.28 -9.63
N ASN A 184 -14.58 -2.53 -10.02
CA ASN A 184 -15.71 -3.36 -9.57
C ASN A 184 -15.66 -3.62 -8.07
N PHE A 185 -14.46 -3.73 -7.51
CA PHE A 185 -14.27 -3.84 -6.05
C PHE A 185 -14.63 -2.53 -5.33
N ASN A 186 -14.24 -1.36 -5.85
CA ASN A 186 -14.69 -0.07 -5.35
C ASN A 186 -16.21 0.02 -5.27
N ASN A 187 -16.89 -0.38 -6.36
CA ASN A 187 -18.35 -0.41 -6.40
C ASN A 187 -18.94 -1.37 -5.35
N LYS A 188 -18.28 -2.49 -5.08
CA LYS A 188 -18.73 -3.44 -4.06
C LYS A 188 -18.61 -2.85 -2.66
N ILE A 189 -17.50 -2.17 -2.35
CA ILE A 189 -17.28 -1.50 -1.06
C ILE A 189 -18.33 -0.39 -0.86
N TRP A 190 -18.52 0.45 -1.87
CA TRP A 190 -19.52 1.52 -1.85
C TRP A 190 -20.94 0.99 -1.62
N ASN A 191 -21.31 -0.08 -2.31
CA ASN A 191 -22.64 -0.68 -2.17
C ASN A 191 -22.85 -1.30 -0.80
N ALA A 192 -21.80 -1.94 -0.21
CA ALA A 192 -21.88 -2.44 1.16
C ALA A 192 -22.07 -1.31 2.17
N PHE A 193 -21.33 -0.21 2.02
CA PHE A 193 -21.51 0.99 2.84
C PHE A 193 -22.94 1.53 2.75
N ARG A 194 -23.47 1.74 1.53
CA ARG A 194 -24.85 2.22 1.33
C ARG A 194 -25.89 1.29 1.95
N LEU A 195 -25.69 -0.02 1.85
CA LEU A 195 -26.58 -1.00 2.46
C LEU A 195 -26.61 -0.84 3.99
N ILE A 196 -25.44 -0.77 4.63
CA ILE A 196 -25.33 -0.64 6.09
C ILE A 196 -25.93 0.68 6.58
N LYS A 197 -25.56 1.78 5.96
CA LYS A 197 -26.05 3.13 6.34
C LYS A 197 -27.55 3.33 6.05
N GLY A 198 -28.13 2.52 5.19
CA GLY A 198 -29.56 2.56 4.86
C GLY A 198 -30.47 1.80 5.81
N TRP A 199 -29.93 1.06 6.80
CA TRP A 199 -30.75 0.35 7.76
C TRP A 199 -31.33 1.28 8.82
N GLU A 200 -32.58 1.06 9.16
CA GLU A 200 -33.21 1.63 10.36
C GLU A 200 -32.71 0.88 11.59
N VAL A 201 -32.27 1.59 12.63
CA VAL A 201 -31.65 1.01 13.83
C VAL A 201 -32.58 1.14 15.03
N SER A 202 -32.85 0.04 15.75
CA SER A 202 -33.66 0.03 16.95
C SER A 202 -32.99 -0.78 18.07
N ALA A 203 -33.05 -0.26 19.29
CA ALA A 203 -32.60 -0.96 20.49
C ALA A 203 -33.66 -1.97 21.02
N GLU A 204 -34.90 -1.83 20.57
CA GLU A 204 -36.03 -2.64 21.04
C GLU A 204 -36.14 -3.99 20.31
N VAL A 205 -35.54 -4.11 19.12
CA VAL A 205 -35.51 -5.37 18.37
C VAL A 205 -34.56 -6.35 19.04
N PRO A 206 -34.98 -7.59 19.33
CA PRO A 206 -34.09 -8.57 19.92
C PRO A 206 -32.93 -8.93 18.96
N VAL A 207 -31.77 -9.28 19.51
CA VAL A 207 -30.64 -9.78 18.73
C VAL A 207 -30.97 -11.20 18.25
N PRO A 208 -31.02 -11.48 16.94
CA PRO A 208 -31.19 -12.85 16.45
C PRO A 208 -29.97 -13.73 16.81
N GLU A 209 -30.18 -14.96 17.21
CA GLU A 209 -29.11 -15.94 17.53
C GLU A 209 -28.11 -16.07 16.34
N ALA A 210 -28.63 -16.12 15.11
CA ALA A 210 -27.79 -16.14 13.90
C ALA A 210 -26.89 -14.92 13.76
N SER A 211 -27.34 -13.74 14.22
CA SER A 211 -26.55 -12.50 14.18
C SER A 211 -25.46 -12.52 15.26
N GLU A 212 -25.72 -13.07 16.45
CA GLU A 212 -24.69 -13.24 17.49
C GLU A 212 -23.60 -14.19 17.02
N LEU A 213 -23.96 -15.31 16.42
CA LEU A 213 -23.01 -16.24 15.83
C LEU A 213 -22.19 -15.59 14.70
N ALA A 214 -22.85 -14.82 13.82
CA ALA A 214 -22.19 -14.14 12.72
C ALA A 214 -21.17 -13.11 13.22
N ILE A 215 -21.50 -12.35 14.28
CA ILE A 215 -20.59 -11.37 14.88
C ILE A 215 -19.34 -12.07 15.42
N ARG A 216 -19.51 -13.11 16.24
CA ARG A 216 -18.38 -13.85 16.82
C ARG A 216 -17.49 -14.49 15.76
N TRP A 217 -18.09 -15.08 14.75
CA TRP A 217 -17.37 -15.69 13.65
C TRP A 217 -16.60 -14.66 12.84
N PHE A 218 -17.24 -13.54 12.44
CA PHE A 218 -16.58 -12.56 11.59
C PHE A 218 -15.49 -11.80 12.35
N GLU A 219 -15.66 -11.55 13.64
CA GLU A 219 -14.62 -10.98 14.50
C GLU A 219 -13.36 -11.87 14.50
N ALA A 220 -13.54 -13.17 14.75
CA ALA A 220 -12.44 -14.14 14.72
C ALA A 220 -11.76 -14.19 13.33
N LYS A 221 -12.55 -14.20 12.26
CA LYS A 221 -12.06 -14.23 10.87
C LYS A 221 -11.31 -12.97 10.50
N GLN A 222 -11.79 -11.80 10.91
CA GLN A 222 -11.14 -10.52 10.67
C GLN A 222 -9.79 -10.45 11.43
N ASN A 223 -9.73 -10.91 12.66
CA ASN A 223 -8.50 -10.97 13.45
C ASN A 223 -7.47 -11.93 12.82
N GLU A 224 -7.92 -13.12 12.36
CA GLU A 224 -7.06 -14.07 11.63
C GLU A 224 -6.43 -13.44 10.40
N VAL A 225 -7.23 -12.80 9.55
CA VAL A 225 -6.74 -12.17 8.31
C VAL A 225 -5.87 -10.95 8.61
N ALA A 226 -6.15 -10.17 9.66
CA ALA A 226 -5.29 -9.06 10.06
C ALA A 226 -3.89 -9.54 10.48
N ALA A 227 -3.80 -10.65 11.20
CA ALA A 227 -2.52 -11.27 11.56
C ALA A 227 -1.77 -11.79 10.31
N GLU A 228 -2.48 -12.40 9.36
CA GLU A 228 -1.92 -12.82 8.07
C GLU A 228 -1.38 -11.61 7.28
N VAL A 229 -2.15 -10.53 7.20
CA VAL A 229 -1.74 -9.30 6.51
C VAL A 229 -0.49 -8.71 7.15
N ALA A 230 -0.40 -8.65 8.48
CA ALA A 230 0.79 -8.15 9.18
C ALA A 230 2.04 -9.01 8.87
N ASP A 231 1.90 -10.33 8.85
CA ASP A 231 2.98 -11.24 8.47
C ASP A 231 3.40 -11.05 7.00
N LEU A 232 2.44 -10.91 6.08
CA LEU A 232 2.71 -10.66 4.66
C LEU A 232 3.40 -9.31 4.43
N PHE A 233 3.00 -8.25 5.14
CA PHE A 233 3.69 -6.96 5.09
C PHE A 233 5.12 -7.06 5.61
N SER A 234 5.36 -7.78 6.70
CA SER A 234 6.71 -7.99 7.23
C SER A 234 7.65 -8.71 6.24
N LYS A 235 7.09 -9.45 5.30
CA LYS A 235 7.78 -10.19 4.22
C LYS A 235 7.73 -9.48 2.87
N TYR A 236 7.22 -8.26 2.80
CA TYR A 236 7.03 -7.48 1.56
C TYR A 236 6.15 -8.18 0.51
N ARG A 237 5.25 -9.08 0.92
CA ARG A 237 4.32 -9.80 0.05
C ARG A 237 3.01 -9.03 -0.13
N LEU A 238 3.13 -7.81 -0.68
CA LEU A 238 2.05 -6.82 -0.71
C LEU A 238 0.84 -7.26 -1.56
N SER A 239 1.08 -7.93 -2.69
CA SER A 239 0.01 -8.44 -3.55
C SER A 239 -0.84 -9.48 -2.85
N GLU A 240 -0.21 -10.34 -2.05
CA GLU A 240 -0.90 -11.38 -1.28
C GLU A 240 -1.65 -10.78 -0.10
N ALA A 241 -1.08 -9.78 0.56
CA ALA A 241 -1.76 -9.03 1.61
C ALA A 241 -3.05 -8.38 1.06
N LEU A 242 -2.97 -7.71 -0.09
CA LEU A 242 -4.15 -7.13 -0.74
C LEU A 242 -5.18 -8.21 -1.11
N MET A 243 -4.74 -9.37 -1.62
CA MET A 243 -5.63 -10.47 -1.97
C MET A 243 -6.33 -11.07 -0.73
N ALA A 244 -5.64 -11.16 0.42
CA ALA A 244 -6.24 -11.60 1.68
C ALA A 244 -7.36 -10.65 2.13
N VAL A 245 -7.10 -9.33 2.11
CA VAL A 245 -8.12 -8.32 2.44
C VAL A 245 -9.27 -8.31 1.44
N TYR A 246 -8.97 -8.45 0.13
CA TYR A 246 -10.00 -8.56 -0.91
C TYR A 246 -10.96 -9.72 -0.65
N LYS A 247 -10.43 -10.92 -0.35
CA LYS A 247 -11.24 -12.10 -0.02
C LYS A 247 -12.03 -11.90 1.26
N LEU A 248 -11.41 -11.34 2.31
CA LEU A 248 -12.11 -11.03 3.56
C LEU A 248 -13.31 -10.11 3.30
N PHE A 249 -13.14 -9.08 2.48
CA PHE A 249 -14.23 -8.16 2.17
C PHE A 249 -15.28 -8.78 1.25
N TRP A 250 -14.84 -9.36 0.12
CA TRP A 250 -15.76 -9.84 -0.92
C TRP A 250 -16.47 -11.10 -0.50
N ASP A 251 -15.72 -12.11 -0.07
CA ASP A 251 -16.27 -13.45 0.21
C ASP A 251 -16.86 -13.51 1.62
N GLU A 252 -16.11 -13.08 2.65
CA GLU A 252 -16.54 -13.29 4.03
C GLU A 252 -17.51 -12.20 4.50
N PHE A 253 -17.14 -10.92 4.38
CA PHE A 253 -17.99 -9.84 4.85
C PHE A 253 -19.24 -9.67 4.01
N SER A 254 -19.08 -9.47 2.69
CA SER A 254 -20.22 -9.16 1.82
C SER A 254 -21.10 -10.37 1.52
N SER A 255 -20.51 -11.55 1.29
CA SER A 255 -21.27 -12.74 0.82
C SER A 255 -21.82 -13.59 1.94
N TRP A 256 -21.23 -13.52 3.15
CA TRP A 256 -21.70 -14.28 4.31
C TRP A 256 -22.18 -13.37 5.44
N TYR A 257 -21.32 -12.55 6.03
CA TYR A 257 -21.65 -11.77 7.21
C TYR A 257 -22.88 -10.89 6.99
N LEU A 258 -22.84 -10.01 5.99
CA LEU A 258 -23.96 -9.11 5.70
C LEU A 258 -25.26 -9.85 5.37
N GLU A 259 -25.18 -10.99 4.69
CA GLU A 259 -26.36 -11.82 4.37
C GLU A 259 -27.00 -12.45 5.62
N MET A 260 -26.21 -12.79 6.63
CA MET A 260 -26.69 -13.38 7.87
C MET A 260 -27.35 -12.36 8.80
N ILE A 261 -26.82 -11.13 8.83
CA ILE A 261 -27.28 -10.12 9.78
C ILE A 261 -28.34 -9.17 9.19
N LYS A 262 -28.47 -9.09 7.86
CA LYS A 262 -29.40 -8.12 7.23
C LYS A 262 -30.81 -8.34 7.72
N PRO A 263 -31.52 -7.26 8.14
CA PRO A 263 -32.90 -7.34 8.55
C PRO A 263 -33.80 -7.75 7.39
N ALA A 264 -35.00 -8.26 7.69
CA ALA A 264 -36.03 -8.43 6.68
C ALA A 264 -36.40 -7.07 6.09
N TYR A 265 -36.83 -7.06 4.83
CA TYR A 265 -37.20 -5.81 4.14
C TYR A 265 -38.20 -4.97 4.96
N GLY A 266 -37.87 -3.71 5.19
CA GLY A 266 -38.69 -2.77 5.96
C GLY A 266 -38.69 -3.00 7.48
N GLN A 267 -37.80 -3.84 7.99
CA GLN A 267 -37.64 -4.06 9.43
C GLN A 267 -36.34 -3.42 9.91
N PRO A 268 -36.30 -2.88 11.14
CA PRO A 268 -35.08 -2.33 11.72
C PRO A 268 -34.11 -3.44 12.13
N ILE A 269 -32.82 -3.09 12.11
CA ILE A 269 -31.76 -3.93 12.69
C ILE A 269 -31.57 -3.60 14.17
N ASN A 270 -31.19 -4.61 14.97
CA ASN A 270 -30.82 -4.37 16.36
C ASN A 270 -29.58 -3.45 16.45
N ARG A 271 -29.59 -2.50 17.38
CA ARG A 271 -28.49 -1.54 17.59
C ARG A 271 -27.13 -2.20 17.81
N LYS A 272 -27.05 -3.23 18.65
CA LYS A 272 -25.80 -3.95 18.93
C LYS A 272 -25.22 -4.61 17.69
N VAL A 273 -26.07 -5.19 16.83
CA VAL A 273 -25.64 -5.81 15.56
C VAL A 273 -25.14 -4.74 14.60
N TYR A 274 -25.84 -3.60 14.53
CA TYR A 274 -25.43 -2.47 13.72
C TYR A 274 -24.07 -1.91 14.13
N GLU A 275 -23.88 -1.64 15.43
CA GLU A 275 -22.62 -1.09 15.97
C GLU A 275 -21.44 -2.04 15.74
N ALA A 276 -21.62 -3.35 15.93
CA ALA A 276 -20.61 -4.34 15.58
C ALA A 276 -20.27 -4.31 14.08
N THR A 277 -21.27 -4.17 13.22
CA THR A 277 -21.08 -4.08 11.76
C THR A 277 -20.31 -2.82 11.36
N ILE A 278 -20.60 -1.68 11.99
CA ILE A 278 -19.83 -0.43 11.79
C ILE A 278 -18.37 -0.63 12.20
N GLY A 279 -18.11 -1.25 13.35
CA GLY A 279 -16.74 -1.54 13.80
C GLY A 279 -15.99 -2.47 12.85
N PHE A 280 -16.63 -3.51 12.33
CA PHE A 280 -16.01 -4.39 11.34
C PHE A 280 -15.74 -3.68 10.02
N PHE A 281 -16.65 -2.82 9.57
CA PHE A 281 -16.45 -2.05 8.36
C PHE A 281 -15.31 -1.03 8.52
N ASP A 282 -15.21 -0.38 9.66
CA ASP A 282 -14.11 0.52 10.02
C ASP A 282 -12.75 -0.20 9.94
N ASN A 283 -12.62 -1.36 10.56
CA ASN A 283 -11.42 -2.18 10.48
C ASN A 283 -11.07 -2.61 9.04
N LEU A 284 -12.07 -2.95 8.22
CA LEU A 284 -11.87 -3.29 6.82
C LEU A 284 -11.36 -2.09 6.02
N LEU A 285 -11.83 -0.88 6.31
CA LEU A 285 -11.32 0.35 5.69
C LEU A 285 -9.84 0.58 6.07
N HIS A 286 -9.46 0.38 7.33
CA HIS A 286 -8.06 0.46 7.77
C HIS A 286 -7.16 -0.55 7.02
N LEU A 287 -7.58 -1.80 6.91
CA LEU A 287 -6.82 -2.85 6.20
C LEU A 287 -6.68 -2.56 4.69
N LEU A 288 -7.66 -1.91 4.08
CA LEU A 288 -7.65 -1.54 2.66
C LEU A 288 -6.91 -0.23 2.39
N HIS A 289 -6.81 0.67 3.37
CA HIS A 289 -6.31 2.03 3.17
C HIS A 289 -4.92 2.12 2.52
N PRO A 290 -3.92 1.30 2.87
CA PRO A 290 -2.61 1.33 2.21
C PRO A 290 -2.67 1.10 0.70
N PHE A 291 -3.66 0.36 0.23
CA PHE A 291 -3.85 -0.01 -1.16
C PHE A 291 -4.78 0.94 -1.92
N MET A 292 -5.87 1.35 -1.26
CA MET A 292 -7.01 2.08 -1.84
C MET A 292 -7.37 3.31 -0.99
N PRO A 293 -6.46 4.31 -0.89
CA PRO A 293 -6.58 5.40 0.08
C PRO A 293 -7.77 6.34 -0.16
N PHE A 294 -8.23 6.52 -1.40
CA PHE A 294 -9.25 7.52 -1.71
C PHE A 294 -10.64 7.07 -1.28
N ILE A 295 -11.08 5.88 -1.71
CA ILE A 295 -12.41 5.37 -1.35
C ILE A 295 -12.50 5.06 0.14
N THR A 296 -11.43 4.56 0.74
CA THR A 296 -11.44 4.21 2.17
C THR A 296 -11.52 5.45 3.05
N GLU A 297 -10.77 6.51 2.74
CA GLU A 297 -10.89 7.79 3.43
C GLU A 297 -12.28 8.39 3.29
N GLU A 298 -12.80 8.47 2.06
CA GLU A 298 -14.14 9.01 1.78
C GLU A 298 -15.23 8.30 2.59
N LEU A 299 -15.22 6.96 2.58
CA LEU A 299 -16.22 6.20 3.31
C LEU A 299 -16.03 6.28 4.82
N TRP A 300 -14.78 6.36 5.30
CA TRP A 300 -14.47 6.48 6.71
C TRP A 300 -14.95 7.81 7.30
N GLN A 301 -14.82 8.91 6.56
CA GLN A 301 -15.36 10.21 6.93
C GLN A 301 -16.89 10.20 7.08
N HIS A 302 -17.58 9.36 6.28
CA HIS A 302 -19.05 9.24 6.30
C HIS A 302 -19.58 8.09 7.17
N LEU A 303 -18.70 7.24 7.70
CA LEU A 303 -19.09 6.08 8.49
C LEU A 303 -19.64 6.50 9.87
N CYS A 304 -18.94 7.42 10.52
CA CYS A 304 -19.27 8.00 11.82
C CYS A 304 -19.06 9.52 11.78
N ASP A 305 -19.60 10.24 12.76
CA ASP A 305 -19.30 11.65 12.95
C ASP A 305 -17.81 11.81 13.29
N ARG A 306 -17.12 12.69 12.56
CA ARG A 306 -15.70 12.99 12.71
C ARG A 306 -15.49 14.46 13.00
N THR A 307 -14.43 14.79 13.74
CA THR A 307 -14.00 16.17 13.92
C THR A 307 -13.15 16.61 12.73
N ASP A 308 -13.13 17.92 12.46
CA ASP A 308 -12.32 18.47 11.37
C ASP A 308 -10.83 18.15 11.59
N GLY A 309 -10.18 17.61 10.55
CA GLY A 309 -8.77 17.20 10.58
C GLY A 309 -8.52 15.74 10.97
N GLU A 310 -9.52 14.97 11.41
CA GLU A 310 -9.36 13.51 11.54
C GLU A 310 -9.22 12.85 10.17
N SER A 311 -8.28 11.91 10.05
CA SER A 311 -8.03 11.14 8.83
C SER A 311 -7.72 9.69 9.15
N LEU A 312 -8.23 8.79 8.30
CA LEU A 312 -7.94 7.36 8.38
C LEU A 312 -6.44 7.08 8.27
N MET A 313 -5.71 7.91 7.49
CA MET A 313 -4.26 7.78 7.30
C MET A 313 -3.45 7.77 8.60
N VAL A 314 -3.91 8.49 9.62
CA VAL A 314 -3.23 8.60 10.93
C VAL A 314 -4.02 7.93 12.06
N SER A 315 -5.17 7.33 11.75
CA SER A 315 -5.98 6.61 12.72
C SER A 315 -5.38 5.24 13.00
N PRO A 316 -5.22 4.85 14.29
CA PRO A 316 -4.67 3.53 14.61
C PRO A 316 -5.68 2.41 14.32
N LEU A 317 -5.20 1.33 13.71
CA LEU A 317 -5.98 0.09 13.58
C LEU A 317 -6.09 -0.57 14.96
N SER A 318 -7.31 -0.69 15.48
CA SER A 318 -7.58 -1.30 16.77
C SER A 318 -8.25 -2.67 16.60
N MET A 319 -7.43 -3.72 16.53
CA MET A 319 -7.92 -5.10 16.40
C MET A 319 -7.35 -5.99 17.51
N SER A 320 -8.10 -7.02 17.88
CA SER A 320 -7.64 -8.01 18.83
C SER A 320 -6.65 -8.98 18.20
N ALA A 321 -5.61 -9.34 18.94
CA ALA A 321 -4.70 -10.42 18.54
C ALA A 321 -5.27 -11.82 18.80
N LEU A 322 -6.43 -11.93 19.47
CA LEU A 322 -7.05 -13.21 19.81
C LEU A 322 -7.86 -13.71 18.61
N VAL A 323 -7.58 -14.96 18.20
CA VAL A 323 -8.30 -15.66 17.13
C VAL A 323 -8.99 -16.87 17.73
N ASP A 324 -10.32 -16.94 17.60
CA ASP A 324 -11.11 -18.12 17.95
C ASP A 324 -11.11 -19.08 16.75
N GLU A 325 -10.13 -19.98 16.70
CA GLU A 325 -9.99 -20.95 15.62
C GLU A 325 -11.14 -21.98 15.59
N ASP A 326 -11.77 -22.25 16.73
CA ASP A 326 -12.85 -23.24 16.81
C ASP A 326 -14.08 -22.72 16.07
N ILE A 327 -14.50 -21.49 16.32
CA ILE A 327 -15.64 -20.89 15.61
C ILE A 327 -15.39 -20.75 14.11
N ILE A 328 -14.15 -20.47 13.70
CA ILE A 328 -13.79 -20.41 12.28
C ILE A 328 -13.98 -21.77 11.64
N ARG A 329 -13.46 -22.85 12.25
CA ARG A 329 -13.61 -24.22 11.73
C ARG A 329 -15.07 -24.68 11.69
N GLU A 330 -15.84 -24.42 12.74
CA GLU A 330 -17.27 -24.76 12.77
C GLU A 330 -18.04 -24.04 11.67
N PHE A 331 -17.72 -22.77 11.43
CA PHE A 331 -18.41 -22.00 10.41
C PHE A 331 -18.04 -22.41 8.98
N GLU A 332 -16.83 -22.90 8.72
CA GLU A 332 -16.46 -23.48 7.42
C GLU A 332 -17.33 -24.71 7.09
N VAL A 333 -17.65 -25.55 8.07
CA VAL A 333 -18.59 -26.67 7.89
C VAL A 333 -20.00 -26.15 7.54
N VAL A 334 -20.45 -25.07 8.18
CA VAL A 334 -21.76 -24.47 7.89
C VAL A 334 -21.78 -23.93 6.45
N LYS A 335 -20.71 -23.23 6.00
CA LYS A 335 -20.57 -22.74 4.63
C LYS A 335 -20.62 -23.89 3.62
N GLU A 336 -19.89 -24.96 3.87
CA GLU A 336 -19.87 -26.14 3.00
C GLU A 336 -21.28 -26.73 2.85
N VAL A 337 -22.01 -26.93 3.94
CA VAL A 337 -23.38 -27.47 3.93
C VAL A 337 -24.31 -26.55 3.12
N ILE A 338 -24.28 -25.23 3.38
CA ILE A 338 -25.11 -24.25 2.64
C ILE A 338 -24.76 -24.24 1.16
N SER A 339 -23.48 -24.27 0.82
CA SER A 339 -23.00 -24.28 -0.57
C SER A 339 -23.45 -25.54 -1.31
N ASN A 340 -23.38 -26.70 -0.66
CA ASN A 340 -23.86 -27.95 -1.20
C ASN A 340 -25.38 -27.93 -1.43
N ILE A 341 -26.15 -27.37 -0.49
CA ILE A 341 -27.60 -27.19 -0.66
C ILE A 341 -27.91 -26.28 -1.84
N ARG A 342 -27.20 -25.15 -1.96
CA ARG A 342 -27.37 -24.21 -3.09
C ARG A 342 -27.05 -24.90 -4.43
N SER A 343 -25.97 -25.67 -4.49
CA SER A 343 -25.56 -26.42 -5.69
C SER A 343 -26.60 -27.48 -6.10
N ILE A 344 -27.15 -28.26 -5.14
CA ILE A 344 -28.19 -29.22 -5.40
C ILE A 344 -29.45 -28.53 -5.92
N ARG A 345 -29.86 -27.41 -5.31
CA ARG A 345 -31.04 -26.66 -5.76
C ARG A 345 -30.84 -26.16 -7.18
N LEU A 346 -29.67 -25.64 -7.53
CA LEU A 346 -29.33 -25.19 -8.89
C LEU A 346 -29.41 -26.36 -9.91
N GLN A 347 -28.78 -27.52 -9.58
CA GLN A 347 -28.80 -28.70 -10.44
C GLN A 347 -30.21 -29.26 -10.66
N LYS A 348 -31.08 -29.08 -9.69
CA LYS A 348 -32.50 -29.56 -9.73
C LYS A 348 -33.46 -28.48 -10.23
N ASN A 349 -32.99 -27.32 -10.65
CA ASN A 349 -33.79 -26.16 -11.05
C ASN A 349 -34.82 -25.73 -9.99
N ILE A 350 -34.47 -25.85 -8.72
CA ILE A 350 -35.35 -25.46 -7.60
C ILE A 350 -35.13 -23.98 -7.30
N ALA A 351 -36.18 -23.20 -7.42
CA ALA A 351 -36.11 -21.75 -7.15
C ALA A 351 -35.68 -21.48 -5.69
N GLN A 352 -34.78 -20.49 -5.52
CA GLN A 352 -34.30 -20.12 -4.16
C GLN A 352 -35.40 -19.69 -3.20
N LYS A 353 -36.51 -19.13 -3.68
CA LYS A 353 -37.66 -18.69 -2.90
C LYS A 353 -38.57 -19.82 -2.39
N MET A 354 -38.39 -21.06 -2.83
CA MET A 354 -39.16 -22.19 -2.35
C MET A 354 -38.80 -22.54 -0.90
N ARG A 355 -39.72 -22.31 0.05
CA ARG A 355 -39.52 -22.47 1.50
C ARG A 355 -39.78 -23.90 2.05
N HIS A 356 -40.39 -24.79 1.29
CA HIS A 356 -40.78 -26.14 1.76
C HIS A 356 -39.99 -27.22 1.03
N LEU A 357 -38.80 -27.53 1.53
CA LEU A 357 -38.08 -28.76 1.23
C LEU A 357 -37.60 -29.36 2.55
N SER A 358 -38.11 -30.53 2.91
CA SER A 358 -37.48 -31.36 3.95
C SER A 358 -36.21 -31.94 3.32
N CYS A 359 -35.05 -31.44 3.73
CA CYS A 359 -33.76 -32.00 3.34
C CYS A 359 -33.34 -33.00 4.42
N ARG A 360 -33.30 -34.32 4.14
CA ARG A 360 -32.60 -35.25 4.99
C ARG A 360 -31.11 -35.15 4.69
N LEU A 361 -30.37 -34.47 5.54
CA LEU A 361 -28.92 -34.47 5.54
C LEU A 361 -28.45 -35.79 6.21
N SER A 362 -27.90 -36.73 5.42
CA SER A 362 -27.09 -37.80 5.97
C SER A 362 -25.65 -37.30 6.13
N VAL A 363 -25.35 -36.73 7.28
CA VAL A 363 -23.99 -36.36 7.64
C VAL A 363 -23.26 -37.62 8.09
N ARG A 364 -22.32 -38.14 7.30
CA ARG A 364 -21.32 -39.09 7.81
C ARG A 364 -20.28 -38.26 8.59
N ILE A 365 -20.54 -38.04 9.87
CA ILE A 365 -19.54 -37.53 10.80
C ILE A 365 -18.51 -38.64 10.99
N ARG A 366 -17.34 -38.53 10.40
CA ARG A 366 -16.17 -39.29 10.84
C ARG A 366 -15.71 -38.66 12.15
N LEU A 367 -16.17 -39.19 13.27
CA LEU A 367 -15.57 -38.95 14.57
C LEU A 367 -14.15 -39.52 14.54
N TRP A 368 -13.18 -38.65 14.44
CA TRP A 368 -11.79 -38.99 14.76
C TRP A 368 -11.67 -39.00 16.28
N HIS A 369 -11.87 -40.17 16.87
CA HIS A 369 -11.40 -40.40 18.21
C HIS A 369 -9.87 -40.41 18.19
N SER A 370 -9.25 -39.36 18.74
CA SER A 370 -7.85 -39.40 19.15
C SER A 370 -7.75 -40.36 20.35
N THR A 371 -7.46 -41.61 20.12
CA THR A 371 -6.91 -42.50 21.15
C THR A 371 -5.51 -41.98 21.50
N ARG A 372 -5.42 -41.28 22.63
CA ARG A 372 -4.18 -41.26 23.39
C ARG A 372 -3.90 -42.70 23.86
N LEU A 373 -2.79 -43.25 23.39
CA LEU A 373 -2.13 -44.36 24.05
C LEU A 373 -0.89 -43.83 24.74
N SER A 374 -0.81 -44.19 25.98
CA SER A 374 0.20 -44.05 27.03
C SER A 374 1.65 -43.92 26.59
#